data_77415b3b0bae1197d3d743ec3fe6f6fc
#
_entry.id   77415b3b0bae1197d3d743ec3fe6f6fc
#
_cell.length_a   1.000
_cell.length_b   1.000
_cell.length_c   1.000
_cell.angle_alpha   90.00
_cell.angle_beta   90.00
_cell.angle_gamma   90.00
#
_symmetry.space_group_name_H-M   'P 1'
#
loop_
_entity.id
_entity.type
_entity.pdbx_description
1 polymer ?
#
loop_
_entity_poly.entity_id
_entity_poly.type
_entity_poly.pdbx_seq_one_letter_code
_entity_poly.pdbx_strand_id
1 'polypeptide(L)'
;MLLSPLSADLRQLHTLWKDVFGDEDGYIDLFFSGAYFSSHPFAVVENGEVRSVLYLLDCHLQSGGTLYDGYYLYAAATKPQYRRRGLMRSLIEEAKAYMHETNKDFIALVPANAPLYEYYHTFGFETCLYRWTGTLTGNGKQEPASLSFDRYAALSAGRIDRFLWKDGNLQYALDCLSFYGTKAYQTEHTAFLFDGSTVREVLSDSAWNAQFDLAAAIANDATVTVYAPCALSNFQKQPYGMLFSNNRALLHKQYYMNFALD
;
A
#
# COMPACT_ATOMS: atom_id res chain seq x y z
N MET A 1 -17.18 13.66 -10.43
CA MET A 1 -17.03 15.09 -10.08
C MET A 1 -15.99 15.19 -8.98
N LEU A 2 -14.88 15.86 -9.26
CA LEU A 2 -13.79 16.06 -8.30
C LEU A 2 -14.33 16.93 -7.15
N LEU A 3 -14.31 16.41 -5.93
CA LEU A 3 -14.60 17.24 -4.76
C LEU A 3 -13.33 18.03 -4.41
N SER A 4 -13.49 19.37 -4.30
CA SER A 4 -12.47 20.13 -3.57
C SER A 4 -12.39 19.58 -2.14
N PRO A 5 -11.20 19.33 -1.58
CA PRO A 5 -11.03 18.87 -0.20
C PRO A 5 -11.77 19.72 0.84
N LEU A 6 -12.00 21.00 0.53
CA LEU A 6 -12.69 21.97 1.41
C LEU A 6 -14.23 21.92 1.32
N SER A 7 -14.82 21.20 0.35
CA SER A 7 -16.28 21.20 0.12
C SER A 7 -16.99 19.92 0.55
N ALA A 8 -16.24 18.88 0.91
CA ALA A 8 -16.81 17.62 1.37
C ALA A 8 -17.16 17.70 2.86
N ASP A 9 -18.34 17.23 3.23
CA ASP A 9 -18.66 16.97 4.63
C ASP A 9 -17.84 15.78 5.12
N LEU A 10 -16.72 16.06 5.81
CA LEU A 10 -15.79 15.04 6.33
C LEU A 10 -16.49 13.98 7.18
N ARG A 11 -17.58 14.34 7.86
CA ARG A 11 -18.36 13.37 8.65
C ARG A 11 -19.04 12.32 7.76
N GLN A 12 -19.53 12.72 6.58
CA GLN A 12 -20.10 11.76 5.64
C GLN A 12 -19.03 10.82 5.05
N LEU A 13 -17.84 11.34 4.76
CA LEU A 13 -16.72 10.54 4.27
C LEU A 13 -16.23 9.54 5.33
N HIS A 14 -16.07 10.00 6.57
CA HIS A 14 -15.71 9.16 7.72
C HIS A 14 -16.75 8.05 7.95
N THR A 15 -18.04 8.41 7.97
CA THR A 15 -19.14 7.43 8.13
C THR A 15 -19.15 6.41 6.99
N LEU A 16 -18.99 6.87 5.74
CA LEU A 16 -18.94 5.96 4.58
C LEU A 16 -17.77 4.98 4.68
N TRP A 17 -16.60 5.45 5.11
CA TRP A 17 -15.44 4.59 5.35
C TRP A 17 -15.75 3.51 6.39
N LYS A 18 -16.22 3.92 7.57
CA LYS A 18 -16.56 3.01 8.66
C LYS A 18 -17.61 1.97 8.26
N ASP A 19 -18.66 2.39 7.55
CA ASP A 19 -19.75 1.52 7.11
C ASP A 19 -19.29 0.48 6.07
N VAL A 20 -18.27 0.79 5.28
CA VAL A 20 -17.81 -0.10 4.18
C VAL A 20 -16.66 -1.00 4.60
N PHE A 21 -15.69 -0.47 5.36
CA PHE A 21 -14.47 -1.19 5.72
C PHE A 21 -14.49 -1.70 7.16
N GLY A 22 -15.24 -1.06 8.05
CA GLY A 22 -15.35 -1.49 9.45
C GLY A 22 -14.16 -1.11 10.32
N ASP A 23 -13.28 -0.24 9.84
CA ASP A 23 -12.07 0.19 10.54
C ASP A 23 -12.41 0.97 11.83
N GLU A 24 -11.46 0.97 12.77
CA GLU A 24 -11.56 1.73 14.01
C GLU A 24 -11.50 3.24 13.74
N ASP A 25 -12.24 4.02 14.53
CA ASP A 25 -12.27 5.49 14.38
C ASP A 25 -10.87 6.11 14.42
N GLY A 26 -9.99 5.64 15.32
CA GLY A 26 -8.62 6.12 15.40
C GLY A 26 -7.79 5.88 14.15
N TYR A 27 -8.01 4.74 13.45
CA TYR A 27 -7.38 4.47 12.17
C TYR A 27 -7.91 5.41 11.07
N ILE A 28 -9.23 5.59 11.00
CA ILE A 28 -9.86 6.49 10.03
C ILE A 28 -9.40 7.94 10.27
N ASP A 29 -9.28 8.35 11.53
CA ASP A 29 -8.81 9.69 11.92
C ASP A 29 -7.37 9.96 11.49
N LEU A 30 -6.48 8.96 11.42
CA LEU A 30 -5.14 9.13 10.84
C LEU A 30 -5.19 9.66 9.40
N PHE A 31 -6.12 9.14 8.58
CA PHE A 31 -6.30 9.61 7.22
C PHE A 31 -6.85 11.04 7.17
N PHE A 32 -7.96 11.30 7.85
CA PHE A 32 -8.65 12.59 7.76
C PHE A 32 -7.93 13.73 8.46
N SER A 33 -7.03 13.45 9.41
CA SER A 33 -6.18 14.46 10.05
C SER A 33 -4.85 14.72 9.32
N GLY A 34 -4.43 13.83 8.42
CA GLY A 34 -3.13 13.89 7.73
C GLY A 34 -3.27 13.78 6.21
N ALA A 35 -3.19 12.55 5.68
CA ALA A 35 -3.07 12.28 4.24
C ALA A 35 -4.25 12.79 3.39
N TYR A 36 -5.44 12.96 3.97
CA TYR A 36 -6.59 13.50 3.25
C TYR A 36 -6.31 14.85 2.57
N PHE A 37 -5.61 15.76 3.25
CA PHE A 37 -5.36 17.12 2.73
C PHE A 37 -4.35 17.16 1.58
N SER A 38 -3.52 16.13 1.44
CA SER A 38 -2.60 15.95 0.30
C SER A 38 -3.13 14.97 -0.74
N SER A 39 -4.28 14.33 -0.49
CA SER A 39 -4.92 13.40 -1.42
C SER A 39 -5.76 14.13 -2.47
N HIS A 40 -6.15 13.39 -3.50
CA HIS A 40 -7.09 13.84 -4.52
C HIS A 40 -8.38 13.02 -4.39
N PRO A 41 -9.41 13.55 -3.67
CA PRO A 41 -10.67 12.85 -3.47
C PRO A 41 -11.58 12.97 -4.69
N PHE A 42 -12.22 11.86 -5.07
CA PHE A 42 -13.26 11.78 -6.08
C PHE A 42 -14.51 11.24 -5.44
N ALA A 43 -15.65 11.91 -5.59
CA ALA A 43 -16.89 11.44 -5.02
C ALA A 43 -18.10 11.70 -5.92
N VAL A 44 -19.05 10.79 -5.83
CA VAL A 44 -20.42 11.00 -6.34
C VAL A 44 -21.28 11.51 -5.20
N VAL A 45 -21.76 12.75 -5.36
CA VAL A 45 -22.68 13.39 -4.41
C VAL A 45 -24.01 13.64 -5.11
N GLU A 46 -25.10 13.14 -4.55
CA GLU A 46 -26.45 13.39 -5.04
C GLU A 46 -27.36 13.81 -3.89
N ASN A 47 -28.07 14.92 -4.08
CA ASN A 47 -28.97 15.54 -3.07
C ASN A 47 -28.24 15.83 -1.74
N GLY A 48 -26.97 16.25 -1.79
CA GLY A 48 -26.15 16.52 -0.61
C GLY A 48 -25.62 15.28 0.11
N GLU A 49 -25.86 14.07 -0.42
CA GLU A 49 -25.40 12.81 0.13
C GLU A 49 -24.21 12.27 -0.67
N VAL A 50 -23.09 11.95 0.02
CA VAL A 50 -21.96 11.22 -0.55
C VAL A 50 -22.35 9.75 -0.71
N ARG A 51 -22.39 9.26 -1.95
CA ARG A 51 -22.78 7.87 -2.28
C ARG A 51 -21.64 6.95 -2.59
N SER A 52 -20.59 7.50 -3.18
CA SER A 52 -19.38 6.75 -3.55
C SER A 52 -18.18 7.67 -3.47
N VAL A 53 -17.01 7.15 -3.11
CA VAL A 53 -15.76 7.90 -3.00
C VAL A 53 -14.57 6.99 -3.32
N LEU A 54 -13.51 7.56 -3.84
CA LEU A 54 -12.15 7.03 -3.84
C LEU A 54 -11.16 8.18 -3.63
N TYR A 55 -9.95 7.85 -3.25
CA TYR A 55 -8.86 8.81 -3.08
C TYR A 55 -7.67 8.40 -3.94
N LEU A 56 -6.95 9.38 -4.46
CA LEU A 56 -5.65 9.15 -5.07
C LEU A 56 -4.57 9.76 -4.17
N LEU A 57 -3.56 8.95 -3.83
CA LEU A 57 -2.40 9.35 -3.06
C LEU A 57 -1.16 9.36 -3.96
N ASP A 58 -0.36 10.41 -3.90
CA ASP A 58 0.89 10.47 -4.67
C ASP A 58 1.84 9.34 -4.27
N CYS A 59 2.40 8.69 -5.28
CA CYS A 59 3.38 7.62 -5.11
C CYS A 59 4.37 7.57 -6.28
N HIS A 60 5.36 6.70 -6.17
CA HIS A 60 6.37 6.47 -7.21
C HIS A 60 6.48 4.99 -7.56
N LEU A 61 6.95 4.72 -8.76
CA LEU A 61 7.36 3.39 -9.20
C LEU A 61 8.80 3.48 -9.69
N GLN A 62 9.71 2.80 -9.04
CA GLN A 62 11.08 2.66 -9.50
C GLN A 62 11.17 1.50 -10.48
N SER A 63 11.71 1.76 -11.65
CA SER A 63 11.87 0.77 -12.72
C SER A 63 13.13 1.00 -13.54
N GLY A 64 14.09 0.07 -13.48
CA GLY A 64 15.33 0.14 -14.24
C GLY A 64 16.16 1.40 -13.97
N GLY A 65 16.15 1.90 -12.73
CA GLY A 65 16.84 3.13 -12.34
C GLY A 65 16.08 4.42 -12.62
N THR A 66 14.91 4.35 -13.28
CA THR A 66 14.02 5.50 -13.53
C THR A 66 12.92 5.54 -12.48
N LEU A 67 12.63 6.73 -11.98
CA LEU A 67 11.52 6.98 -11.07
C LEU A 67 10.34 7.54 -11.86
N TYR A 68 9.21 6.84 -11.84
CA TYR A 68 7.95 7.22 -12.46
C TYR A 68 7.01 7.77 -11.41
N ASP A 69 6.28 8.84 -11.75
CA ASP A 69 5.29 9.46 -10.88
C ASP A 69 3.91 8.85 -11.11
N GLY A 70 3.18 8.58 -10.04
CA GLY A 70 1.86 8.01 -10.15
C GLY A 70 0.99 8.27 -8.93
N TYR A 71 -0.15 7.60 -8.95
CA TYR A 71 -1.12 7.61 -7.88
C TYR A 71 -1.36 6.21 -7.32
N TYR A 72 -1.64 6.14 -6.03
CA TYR A 72 -2.23 4.97 -5.39
C TYR A 72 -3.72 5.21 -5.17
N LEU A 73 -4.57 4.36 -5.77
CA LEU A 73 -6.02 4.41 -5.57
C LEU A 73 -6.35 3.74 -4.23
N TYR A 74 -6.92 4.54 -3.34
CA TYR A 74 -7.14 4.18 -1.95
C TYR A 74 -8.58 4.32 -1.53
N ALA A 75 -9.02 3.47 -0.60
CA ALA A 75 -10.31 3.51 0.09
C ALA A 75 -11.51 3.71 -0.85
N ALA A 76 -11.58 2.91 -1.92
CA ALA A 76 -12.67 2.94 -2.89
C ALA A 76 -13.97 2.37 -2.27
N ALA A 77 -14.90 3.23 -1.91
CA ALA A 77 -16.11 2.90 -1.18
C ALA A 77 -17.38 3.33 -1.90
N THR A 78 -18.40 2.48 -1.87
CA THR A 78 -19.78 2.81 -2.30
C THR A 78 -20.75 2.31 -1.25
N LYS A 79 -21.66 3.19 -0.81
CA LYS A 79 -22.72 2.81 0.14
C LYS A 79 -23.48 1.59 -0.37
N PRO A 80 -23.77 0.58 0.47
CA PRO A 80 -24.39 -0.69 0.04
C PRO A 80 -25.64 -0.51 -0.84
N GLN A 81 -26.53 0.42 -0.48
CA GLN A 81 -27.79 0.68 -1.21
C GLN A 81 -27.61 1.33 -2.59
N TYR A 82 -26.40 1.83 -2.90
CA TYR A 82 -26.08 2.45 -4.19
C TYR A 82 -25.10 1.61 -5.04
N ARG A 83 -24.72 0.43 -4.57
CA ARG A 83 -23.86 -0.50 -5.33
C ARG A 83 -24.57 -0.97 -6.61
N ARG A 84 -23.77 -1.46 -7.57
CA ARG A 84 -24.22 -1.97 -8.88
C ARG A 84 -24.92 -0.94 -9.78
N ARG A 85 -24.74 0.36 -9.51
CA ARG A 85 -25.29 1.47 -10.31
C ARG A 85 -24.23 2.18 -11.16
N GLY A 86 -23.01 1.64 -11.26
CA GLY A 86 -21.91 2.20 -12.04
C GLY A 86 -21.16 3.35 -11.37
N LEU A 87 -21.49 3.74 -10.12
CA LEU A 87 -20.88 4.90 -9.47
C LEU A 87 -19.34 4.77 -9.33
N MET A 88 -18.85 3.64 -8.85
CA MET A 88 -17.40 3.39 -8.74
C MET A 88 -16.74 3.33 -10.11
N ARG A 89 -17.41 2.78 -11.14
CA ARG A 89 -16.91 2.81 -12.53
C ARG A 89 -16.66 4.24 -12.98
N SER A 90 -17.62 5.13 -12.78
CA SER A 90 -17.49 6.54 -13.14
C SER A 90 -16.31 7.20 -12.44
N LEU A 91 -16.09 6.92 -11.13
CA LEU A 91 -14.99 7.48 -10.36
C LEU A 91 -13.62 6.94 -10.83
N ILE A 92 -13.51 5.66 -11.19
CA ILE A 92 -12.27 5.08 -11.71
C ILE A 92 -11.91 5.71 -13.06
N GLU A 93 -12.88 5.90 -13.97
CA GLU A 93 -12.62 6.53 -15.25
C GLU A 93 -12.24 8.01 -15.08
N GLU A 94 -12.85 8.72 -14.13
CA GLU A 94 -12.47 10.10 -13.80
C GLU A 94 -11.05 10.17 -13.18
N ALA A 95 -10.68 9.22 -12.31
CA ALA A 95 -9.34 9.11 -11.78
C ALA A 95 -8.28 8.84 -12.87
N LYS A 96 -8.59 8.01 -13.86
CA LYS A 96 -7.71 7.78 -15.02
C LYS A 96 -7.56 9.03 -15.88
N ALA A 97 -8.65 9.77 -16.11
CA ALA A 97 -8.59 11.05 -16.83
C ALA A 97 -7.70 12.06 -16.08
N TYR A 98 -7.88 12.16 -14.76
CA TYR A 98 -7.07 13.03 -13.91
C TYR A 98 -5.58 12.65 -13.94
N MET A 99 -5.25 11.36 -13.93
CA MET A 99 -3.87 10.87 -14.08
C MET A 99 -3.25 11.44 -15.36
N HIS A 100 -4.00 11.46 -16.50
CA HIS A 100 -3.51 12.01 -17.76
C HIS A 100 -3.38 13.53 -17.71
N GLU A 101 -4.35 14.24 -17.16
CA GLU A 101 -4.35 15.70 -17.02
C GLU A 101 -3.18 16.20 -16.18
N THR A 102 -2.77 15.42 -15.17
CA THR A 102 -1.66 15.75 -14.28
C THR A 102 -0.32 15.15 -14.71
N ASN A 103 -0.26 14.56 -15.93
CA ASN A 103 0.94 13.93 -16.50
C ASN A 103 1.57 12.88 -15.58
N LYS A 104 0.76 12.08 -14.90
CA LYS A 104 1.23 10.93 -14.13
C LYS A 104 1.31 9.69 -15.00
N ASP A 105 2.25 8.81 -14.69
CA ASP A 105 2.59 7.65 -15.50
C ASP A 105 1.69 6.43 -15.22
N PHE A 106 1.15 6.32 -14.00
CA PHE A 106 0.38 5.15 -13.58
C PHE A 106 -0.59 5.43 -12.43
N ILE A 107 -1.55 4.50 -12.27
CA ILE A 107 -2.32 4.32 -11.02
C ILE A 107 -2.05 2.91 -10.51
N ALA A 108 -1.68 2.79 -9.24
CA ALA A 108 -1.53 1.53 -8.52
C ALA A 108 -2.71 1.30 -7.57
N LEU A 109 -3.01 0.05 -7.27
CA LEU A 109 -3.94 -0.34 -6.20
C LEU A 109 -3.63 -1.76 -5.69
N VAL A 110 -4.13 -2.09 -4.51
CA VAL A 110 -4.15 -3.45 -3.99
C VAL A 110 -5.61 -3.88 -3.83
N PRO A 111 -6.05 -4.92 -4.58
CA PRO A 111 -7.40 -5.46 -4.42
C PRO A 111 -7.53 -6.20 -3.08
N ALA A 112 -8.55 -5.90 -2.29
CA ALA A 112 -8.78 -6.51 -0.99
C ALA A 112 -9.09 -8.03 -1.04
N ASN A 113 -9.52 -8.55 -2.20
CA ASN A 113 -9.81 -9.97 -2.39
C ASN A 113 -9.72 -10.38 -3.88
N ALA A 114 -9.68 -11.69 -4.14
CA ALA A 114 -9.53 -12.24 -5.48
C ALA A 114 -10.57 -11.74 -6.51
N PRO A 115 -11.89 -11.64 -6.22
CA PRO A 115 -12.87 -11.10 -7.18
C PRO A 115 -12.60 -9.66 -7.61
N LEU A 116 -11.92 -8.86 -6.81
CA LEU A 116 -11.61 -7.48 -7.16
C LEU A 116 -10.48 -7.38 -8.19
N TYR A 117 -9.61 -8.38 -8.32
CA TYR A 117 -8.65 -8.41 -9.44
C TYR A 117 -9.37 -8.44 -10.78
N GLU A 118 -10.35 -9.33 -10.94
CA GLU A 118 -11.17 -9.41 -12.17
C GLU A 118 -11.95 -8.10 -12.41
N TYR A 119 -12.48 -7.52 -11.34
CA TYR A 119 -13.18 -6.23 -11.43
C TYR A 119 -12.26 -5.13 -11.96
N TYR A 120 -11.05 -4.97 -11.41
CA TYR A 120 -10.10 -3.95 -11.84
C TYR A 120 -9.50 -4.24 -13.23
N HIS A 121 -9.36 -5.52 -13.62
CA HIS A 121 -9.00 -5.88 -15.00
C HIS A 121 -9.98 -5.29 -16.04
N THR A 122 -11.28 -5.19 -15.72
CA THR A 122 -12.26 -4.57 -16.63
C THR A 122 -12.00 -3.09 -16.91
N PHE A 123 -11.13 -2.45 -16.12
CA PHE A 123 -10.67 -1.06 -16.29
C PHE A 123 -9.26 -0.94 -16.88
N GLY A 124 -8.65 -2.06 -17.25
CA GLY A 124 -7.31 -2.11 -17.82
C GLY A 124 -6.18 -2.11 -16.80
N PHE A 125 -6.46 -2.42 -15.53
CA PHE A 125 -5.40 -2.68 -14.56
C PHE A 125 -4.81 -4.08 -14.78
N GLU A 126 -3.49 -4.19 -14.67
CA GLU A 126 -2.74 -5.43 -14.81
C GLU A 126 -2.04 -5.79 -13.50
N THR A 127 -1.95 -7.08 -13.19
CA THR A 127 -1.24 -7.55 -11.99
C THR A 127 0.27 -7.43 -12.19
N CYS A 128 0.87 -6.41 -11.62
CA CYS A 128 2.29 -6.08 -11.76
C CYS A 128 3.04 -5.97 -10.44
N LEU A 129 2.32 -5.85 -9.31
CA LEU A 129 2.93 -5.73 -7.99
C LEU A 129 2.95 -7.09 -7.30
N TYR A 130 4.10 -7.47 -6.76
CA TYR A 130 4.34 -8.80 -6.17
C TYR A 130 5.11 -8.69 -4.87
N ARG A 131 4.99 -9.72 -4.04
CA ARG A 131 5.84 -9.95 -2.87
C ARG A 131 6.13 -11.44 -2.72
N TRP A 132 7.24 -11.78 -2.09
CA TRP A 132 7.53 -13.12 -1.66
C TRP A 132 6.97 -13.35 -0.27
N THR A 133 6.28 -14.44 -0.06
CA THR A 133 5.60 -14.77 1.20
C THR A 133 5.99 -16.16 1.65
N GLY A 134 6.31 -16.29 2.91
CA GLY A 134 6.61 -17.56 3.55
C GLY A 134 6.58 -17.46 5.06
N THR A 135 6.97 -18.52 5.73
CA THR A 135 7.13 -18.55 7.17
C THR A 135 8.59 -18.74 7.54
N LEU A 136 8.96 -18.17 8.69
CA LEU A 136 10.30 -18.32 9.26
C LEU A 136 10.18 -18.63 10.74
N THR A 137 10.94 -19.62 11.21
CA THR A 137 11.03 -19.96 12.63
C THR A 137 12.28 -19.32 13.22
N GLY A 138 12.09 -18.59 14.31
CA GLY A 138 13.14 -17.91 15.05
C GLY A 138 13.99 -18.86 15.88
N ASN A 139 15.21 -18.42 16.20
CA ASN A 139 16.11 -19.12 17.12
C ASN A 139 16.54 -18.25 18.32
N GLY A 140 16.08 -16.99 18.39
CA GLY A 140 16.24 -16.09 19.52
C GLY A 140 17.69 -15.76 19.90
N LYS A 141 18.62 -15.85 18.97
CA LYS A 141 20.06 -15.70 19.27
C LYS A 141 20.51 -14.25 19.38
N GLN A 142 19.72 -13.31 18.88
CA GLN A 142 20.06 -11.89 18.86
C GLN A 142 18.83 -11.04 19.13
N GLU A 143 18.94 -10.10 20.05
CA GLU A 143 17.90 -9.07 20.24
C GLU A 143 18.11 -7.97 19.18
N PRO A 144 17.12 -7.68 18.32
CA PRO A 144 17.27 -6.66 17.31
C PRO A 144 17.20 -5.26 17.95
N ALA A 145 18.03 -4.34 17.47
CA ALA A 145 17.97 -2.95 17.88
C ALA A 145 16.74 -2.26 17.27
N SER A 146 16.13 -1.33 18.00
CA SER A 146 15.10 -0.47 17.44
C SER A 146 15.65 0.44 16.36
N LEU A 147 14.86 0.69 15.32
CA LEU A 147 15.17 1.59 14.22
C LEU A 147 14.04 2.63 14.12
N SER A 148 14.39 3.91 13.90
CA SER A 148 13.36 4.91 13.61
C SER A 148 12.75 4.68 12.22
N PHE A 149 11.49 5.08 12.02
CA PHE A 149 10.86 5.04 10.70
C PHE A 149 11.57 5.91 9.68
N ASP A 150 12.11 7.08 10.08
CA ASP A 150 12.93 7.93 9.20
C ASP A 150 14.17 7.20 8.68
N ARG A 151 14.86 6.49 9.55
CA ARG A 151 16.04 5.71 9.16
C ARG A 151 15.66 4.53 8.29
N TYR A 152 14.54 3.87 8.58
CA TYR A 152 13.99 2.81 7.75
C TYR A 152 13.64 3.33 6.34
N ALA A 153 12.94 4.47 6.24
CA ALA A 153 12.59 5.09 4.97
C ALA A 153 13.83 5.42 4.13
N ALA A 154 14.88 5.98 4.76
CA ALA A 154 16.15 6.25 4.09
C ALA A 154 16.86 4.99 3.57
N LEU A 155 16.75 3.86 4.28
CA LEU A 155 17.31 2.58 3.86
C LEU A 155 16.50 1.94 2.73
N SER A 156 15.20 2.22 2.62
CA SER A 156 14.31 1.63 1.62
C SER A 156 14.49 2.23 0.23
N ALA A 157 15.01 3.47 0.13
CA ALA A 157 15.13 4.18 -1.13
C ALA A 157 16.16 3.52 -2.08
N GLY A 158 15.77 3.34 -3.34
CA GLY A 158 16.71 3.11 -4.45
C GLY A 158 17.30 1.69 -4.60
N ARG A 159 16.77 0.66 -3.94
CA ARG A 159 17.43 -0.66 -3.92
C ARG A 159 17.00 -1.65 -5.01
N ILE A 160 15.74 -1.63 -5.42
CA ILE A 160 15.17 -2.60 -6.39
C ILE A 160 14.04 -1.95 -7.20
N ASP A 161 13.60 -2.59 -8.28
CA ASP A 161 12.38 -2.21 -8.99
C ASP A 161 11.17 -2.43 -8.06
N ARG A 162 10.53 -1.32 -7.64
CA ARG A 162 9.52 -1.37 -6.59
C ARG A 162 8.55 -0.19 -6.59
N PHE A 163 7.42 -0.39 -5.96
CA PHE A 163 6.52 0.68 -5.53
C PHE A 163 7.12 1.43 -4.34
N LEU A 164 6.97 2.76 -4.33
CA LEU A 164 7.43 3.64 -3.27
C LEU A 164 6.34 4.65 -2.90
N TRP A 165 6.07 4.79 -1.63
CA TRP A 165 5.27 5.89 -1.12
C TRP A 165 6.03 7.21 -1.27
N LYS A 166 5.33 8.29 -1.59
CA LYS A 166 5.91 9.63 -1.68
C LYS A 166 5.80 10.35 -0.34
N ASP A 167 6.91 10.89 0.15
CA ASP A 167 7.02 11.80 1.29
C ASP A 167 5.95 11.61 2.40
N GLY A 168 5.01 12.55 2.53
CA GLY A 168 3.97 12.54 3.57
C GLY A 168 3.06 11.29 3.53
N ASN A 169 2.87 10.69 2.35
CA ASN A 169 2.12 9.44 2.24
C ASN A 169 2.92 8.23 2.76
N LEU A 170 4.26 8.28 2.71
CA LEU A 170 5.10 7.30 3.40
C LEU A 170 4.92 7.39 4.92
N GLN A 171 4.95 8.60 5.48
CA GLN A 171 4.72 8.79 6.92
C GLN A 171 3.35 8.27 7.32
N TYR A 172 2.29 8.63 6.58
CA TYR A 172 0.95 8.12 6.82
C TYR A 172 0.88 6.57 6.76
N ALA A 173 1.51 5.94 5.77
CA ALA A 173 1.54 4.48 5.66
C ALA A 173 2.26 3.82 6.85
N LEU A 174 3.34 4.44 7.33
CA LEU A 174 4.06 3.97 8.54
C LEU A 174 3.26 4.20 9.83
N ASP A 175 2.52 5.31 9.92
CA ASP A 175 1.61 5.58 11.05
C ASP A 175 0.47 4.56 11.11
N CYS A 176 -0.10 4.17 9.95
CA CYS A 176 -1.10 3.10 9.85
C CYS A 176 -0.53 1.76 10.36
N LEU A 177 0.68 1.38 9.95
CA LEU A 177 1.33 0.18 10.45
C LEU A 177 1.62 0.27 11.95
N SER A 178 2.07 1.43 12.42
CA SER A 178 2.34 1.67 13.86
C SER A 178 1.08 1.60 14.70
N PHE A 179 -0.07 2.04 14.18
CA PHE A 179 -1.37 1.94 14.84
C PHE A 179 -1.70 0.49 15.23
N TYR A 180 -1.35 -0.48 14.38
CA TYR A 180 -1.49 -1.91 14.63
C TYR A 180 -0.26 -2.55 15.26
N GLY A 181 0.63 -1.76 15.88
CA GLY A 181 1.75 -2.25 16.68
C GLY A 181 3.01 -2.62 15.91
N THR A 182 3.07 -2.36 14.60
CA THR A 182 4.30 -2.55 13.82
C THR A 182 5.40 -1.60 14.29
N LYS A 183 6.61 -2.12 14.45
CA LYS A 183 7.82 -1.37 14.78
C LYS A 183 8.92 -1.66 13.78
N ALA A 184 9.85 -0.71 13.66
CA ALA A 184 11.05 -0.89 12.84
C ALA A 184 12.22 -1.40 13.69
N TYR A 185 12.92 -2.39 13.17
CA TYR A 185 14.05 -3.04 13.80
C TYR A 185 15.23 -3.16 12.84
N GLN A 186 16.42 -3.33 13.40
CA GLN A 186 17.64 -3.64 12.66
C GLN A 186 18.51 -4.68 13.37
N THR A 187 19.22 -5.44 12.56
CA THR A 187 20.34 -6.28 12.92
C THR A 187 21.59 -5.76 12.22
N GLU A 188 22.66 -6.54 12.12
CA GLU A 188 23.90 -6.12 11.47
C GLU A 188 23.71 -5.79 9.96
N HIS A 189 22.95 -6.63 9.23
CA HIS A 189 22.78 -6.50 7.76
C HIS A 189 21.34 -6.28 7.31
N THR A 190 20.38 -6.33 8.22
CA THR A 190 18.96 -6.35 7.88
C THR A 190 18.17 -5.32 8.70
N ALA A 191 17.36 -4.53 8.01
CA ALA A 191 16.30 -3.72 8.63
C ALA A 191 14.93 -4.31 8.25
N PHE A 192 13.99 -4.31 9.18
CA PHE A 192 12.68 -4.92 8.96
C PHE A 192 11.57 -4.26 9.78
N LEU A 193 10.33 -4.38 9.30
CA LEU A 193 9.11 -3.97 9.99
C LEU A 193 8.43 -5.20 10.58
N PHE A 194 8.13 -5.19 11.87
CA PHE A 194 7.58 -6.34 12.57
C PHE A 194 6.49 -5.95 13.56
N ASP A 195 5.35 -6.68 13.55
CA ASP A 195 4.19 -6.45 14.43
C ASP A 195 4.03 -7.48 15.56
N GLY A 196 5.01 -8.36 15.74
CA GLY A 196 4.97 -9.47 16.71
C GLY A 196 4.54 -10.82 16.10
N SER A 197 3.89 -10.81 14.93
CA SER A 197 3.44 -12.01 14.22
C SER A 197 3.91 -12.06 12.76
N THR A 198 4.09 -10.88 12.16
CA THR A 198 4.38 -10.73 10.74
C THR A 198 5.52 -9.75 10.53
N VAL A 199 6.52 -10.16 9.78
CA VAL A 199 7.53 -9.27 9.21
C VAL A 199 6.95 -8.68 7.93
N ARG A 200 6.56 -7.40 7.99
CA ARG A 200 5.84 -6.68 6.93
C ARG A 200 6.73 -6.24 5.78
N GLU A 201 8.00 -6.05 6.05
CA GLU A 201 9.03 -5.78 5.05
C GLU A 201 10.41 -6.16 5.55
N VAL A 202 11.27 -6.51 4.61
CA VAL A 202 12.69 -6.82 4.85
C VAL A 202 13.55 -6.01 3.90
N LEU A 203 14.55 -5.31 4.43
CA LEU A 203 15.62 -4.63 3.70
C LEU A 203 16.94 -5.27 4.11
N SER A 204 17.62 -5.91 3.20
CA SER A 204 18.90 -6.56 3.45
C SER A 204 19.79 -6.45 2.21
N ASP A 205 21.08 -6.61 2.40
CA ASP A 205 22.08 -6.66 1.32
C ASP A 205 22.03 -7.98 0.53
N SER A 206 21.51 -9.05 1.14
CA SER A 206 21.33 -10.35 0.50
C SER A 206 20.17 -11.16 1.10
N ALA A 207 19.63 -12.09 0.32
CA ALA A 207 18.60 -13.02 0.79
C ALA A 207 19.12 -13.92 1.92
N TRP A 208 20.40 -14.28 1.90
CA TRP A 208 21.02 -15.12 2.93
C TRP A 208 21.11 -14.38 4.27
N ASN A 209 21.61 -13.14 4.26
CA ASN A 209 21.69 -12.30 5.46
C ASN A 209 20.29 -12.01 6.00
N ALA A 210 19.31 -11.69 5.15
CA ALA A 210 17.93 -11.51 5.55
C ALA A 210 17.39 -12.71 6.33
N GLN A 211 17.56 -13.91 5.80
CA GLN A 211 17.05 -15.13 6.43
C GLN A 211 17.77 -15.42 7.77
N PHE A 212 19.09 -15.27 7.79
CA PHE A 212 19.90 -15.51 8.99
C PHE A 212 19.57 -14.53 10.11
N ASP A 213 19.56 -13.23 9.79
CA ASP A 213 19.31 -12.15 10.73
C ASP A 213 17.88 -12.19 11.30
N LEU A 214 16.89 -12.43 10.44
CA LEU A 214 15.51 -12.57 10.88
C LEU A 214 15.34 -13.79 11.79
N ALA A 215 15.94 -14.93 11.45
CA ALA A 215 15.88 -16.11 12.30
C ALA A 215 16.53 -15.84 13.67
N ALA A 216 17.63 -15.08 13.71
CA ALA A 216 18.29 -14.71 14.96
C ALA A 216 17.47 -13.72 15.80
N ALA A 217 16.77 -12.78 15.14
CA ALA A 217 16.01 -11.72 15.79
C ALA A 217 14.61 -12.16 16.29
N ILE A 218 14.01 -13.17 15.67
CA ILE A 218 12.71 -13.71 16.08
C ILE A 218 12.89 -14.64 17.28
N ALA A 219 11.97 -14.57 18.24
CA ALA A 219 12.01 -15.37 19.46
C ALA A 219 12.15 -16.87 19.14
N ASN A 220 12.87 -17.59 20.03
CA ASN A 220 13.15 -19.01 19.84
C ASN A 220 11.84 -19.81 19.66
N ASP A 221 11.80 -20.68 18.66
CA ASP A 221 10.67 -21.53 18.27
C ASP A 221 9.39 -20.76 17.84
N ALA A 222 9.41 -19.43 17.82
CA ALA A 222 8.32 -18.64 17.26
C ALA A 222 8.35 -18.71 15.72
N THR A 223 7.20 -19.02 15.13
CA THR A 223 7.02 -19.02 13.68
C THR A 223 6.23 -17.78 13.26
N VAL A 224 6.79 -17.00 12.36
CA VAL A 224 6.20 -15.74 11.88
C VAL A 224 6.01 -15.77 10.37
N THR A 225 5.02 -15.02 9.87
CA THR A 225 4.88 -14.75 8.45
C THR A 225 5.90 -13.68 8.04
N VAL A 226 6.48 -13.82 6.86
CA VAL A 226 7.45 -12.85 6.33
C VAL A 226 7.07 -12.46 4.91
N TYR A 227 7.04 -11.14 4.65
CA TYR A 227 6.94 -10.56 3.32
C TYR A 227 8.28 -9.97 2.92
N ALA A 228 8.80 -10.37 1.76
CA ALA A 228 10.15 -10.03 1.32
C ALA A 228 10.19 -9.61 -0.16
N PRO A 229 11.19 -8.80 -0.55
CA PRO A 229 11.40 -8.41 -1.95
C PRO A 229 11.97 -9.52 -2.83
N CYS A 230 12.50 -10.57 -2.25
CA CYS A 230 13.13 -11.67 -2.94
C CYS A 230 12.82 -13.01 -2.29
N ALA A 231 13.11 -14.10 -2.99
CA ALA A 231 12.95 -15.44 -2.48
C ALA A 231 13.91 -15.69 -1.30
N LEU A 232 13.35 -16.03 -0.15
CA LEU A 232 14.02 -16.72 0.93
C LEU A 232 13.67 -18.21 0.85
N SER A 233 14.30 -19.08 1.65
CA SER A 233 14.01 -20.51 1.64
C SER A 233 12.52 -20.77 1.86
N ASN A 234 11.91 -21.58 0.97
CA ASN A 234 10.48 -21.96 1.02
C ASN A 234 9.47 -20.83 0.81
N PHE A 235 9.89 -19.66 0.33
CA PHE A 235 8.97 -18.57 0.01
C PHE A 235 8.36 -18.77 -1.38
N GLN A 236 7.11 -18.33 -1.52
CA GLN A 236 6.38 -18.31 -2.78
C GLN A 236 6.13 -16.88 -3.21
N LYS A 237 6.32 -16.61 -4.50
CA LYS A 237 5.96 -15.34 -5.11
C LYS A 237 4.45 -15.26 -5.26
N GLN A 238 3.87 -14.18 -4.74
CA GLN A 238 2.42 -13.98 -4.78
C GLN A 238 2.08 -12.63 -5.45
N PRO A 239 1.02 -12.59 -6.27
CA PRO A 239 0.44 -11.34 -6.71
C PRO A 239 -0.03 -10.55 -5.48
N TYR A 240 0.17 -9.23 -5.51
CA TYR A 240 -0.22 -8.37 -4.39
C TYR A 240 -1.00 -7.15 -4.84
N GLY A 241 -0.66 -6.55 -5.98
CA GLY A 241 -1.37 -5.37 -6.47
C GLY A 241 -1.32 -5.23 -7.98
N MET A 242 -2.01 -4.20 -8.46
CA MET A 242 -2.24 -3.95 -9.88
C MET A 242 -1.82 -2.56 -10.27
N LEU A 243 -1.47 -2.36 -11.54
CA LEU A 243 -1.17 -1.09 -12.16
C LEU A 243 -2.07 -0.84 -13.37
N PHE A 244 -2.49 0.41 -13.55
CA PHE A 244 -2.97 0.96 -14.81
C PHE A 244 -1.93 1.94 -15.32
N SER A 245 -1.56 1.86 -16.60
CA SER A 245 -0.65 2.79 -17.25
C SER A 245 -0.83 2.78 -18.77
N ASN A 246 -0.65 3.92 -19.42
CA ASN A 246 -0.53 3.97 -20.87
C ASN A 246 0.87 3.57 -21.36
N ASN A 247 1.87 3.62 -20.50
CA ASN A 247 3.19 3.10 -20.79
C ASN A 247 3.22 1.58 -20.60
N ARG A 248 2.99 0.84 -21.70
CA ARG A 248 2.97 -0.63 -21.68
C ARG A 248 4.27 -1.24 -21.16
N ALA A 249 5.41 -0.56 -21.25
CA ALA A 249 6.68 -1.06 -20.73
C ALA A 249 6.63 -1.23 -19.20
N LEU A 250 5.81 -0.44 -18.50
CA LEU A 250 5.60 -0.61 -17.06
C LEU A 250 4.73 -1.84 -16.75
N LEU A 251 3.74 -2.16 -17.60
CA LEU A 251 2.81 -3.28 -17.39
C LEU A 251 3.44 -4.66 -17.68
N HIS A 252 4.55 -4.70 -18.42
CA HIS A 252 5.27 -5.95 -18.74
C HIS A 252 6.35 -6.33 -17.73
N LYS A 253 6.50 -5.55 -16.66
CA LYS A 253 7.45 -5.81 -15.58
C LYS A 253 6.75 -6.25 -14.31
N GLN A 254 7.55 -6.73 -13.37
CA GLN A 254 7.08 -7.11 -12.03
C GLN A 254 7.85 -6.29 -11.00
N TYR A 255 7.12 -5.68 -10.10
CA TYR A 255 7.65 -4.81 -9.07
C TYR A 255 7.39 -5.38 -7.70
N TYR A 256 8.28 -5.13 -6.78
CA TYR A 256 8.02 -5.40 -5.39
C TYR A 256 7.13 -4.32 -4.78
N MET A 257 6.14 -4.75 -4.01
CA MET A 257 5.40 -3.87 -3.11
C MET A 257 5.38 -4.49 -1.71
N ASN A 258 5.85 -3.71 -0.75
CA ASN A 258 6.04 -4.16 0.63
C ASN A 258 4.71 -4.22 1.40
N PHE A 259 4.06 -3.09 1.53
CA PHE A 259 2.80 -2.97 2.24
C PHE A 259 1.89 -1.98 1.53
N ALA A 260 0.61 -2.25 1.61
CA ALA A 260 -0.46 -1.37 1.17
C ALA A 260 -1.11 -0.71 2.39
N LEU A 261 -1.99 0.21 2.10
CA LEU A 261 -2.96 0.77 3.03
C LEU A 261 -4.22 -0.10 2.92
N ASP A 262 -4.26 -1.18 3.67
CA ASP A 262 -5.35 -2.19 3.67
C ASP A 262 -6.17 -2.12 4.94
#